data_c6be826b3d52bfddf349bf7c56a00af1
#
_entry.id   c6be826b3d52bfddf349bf7c56a00af1
#
_cell.length_a   1.000
_cell.length_b   1.000
_cell.length_c   1.000
_cell.angle_alpha   90.00
_cell.angle_beta   90.00
_cell.angle_gamma   90.00
#
_symmetry.space_group_name_H-M   'P 1'
#
loop_
_entity.id
_entity.type
_entity.pdbx_description
1 polymer ?
#
loop_
_entity_poly.entity_id
_entity_poly.type
_entity_poly.pdbx_seq_one_letter_code
_entity_poly.pdbx_strand_id
1 'polypeptide(L)'
;MLTKTKLELKYFESQLDISYKDKWLYYTGKMDRDRIQQLGWSSDPLNGLKILKSDLDYYYKADPDLQELSSKIDLAKAIKETLEEIIGHIRFRSTNIKNIIEWRKFMSGS
;
A
#
# COMPACT_ATOMS: atom_id res chain seq x y z
N MET A 1 -7.59 -12.92 -8.94
CA MET A 1 -6.79 -12.68 -7.73
C MET A 1 -5.86 -11.47 -7.85
N LEU A 2 -4.98 -11.44 -8.85
CA LEU A 2 -4.04 -10.32 -9.00
C LEU A 2 -4.73 -8.99 -9.25
N THR A 3 -5.74 -8.95 -10.11
CA THR A 3 -6.51 -7.73 -10.39
C THR A 3 -7.18 -7.19 -9.12
N LYS A 4 -7.78 -8.07 -8.32
CA LYS A 4 -8.38 -7.70 -7.04
C LYS A 4 -7.35 -7.11 -6.08
N THR A 5 -6.18 -7.73 -5.97
CA THR A 5 -5.08 -7.27 -5.12
C THR A 5 -4.58 -5.88 -5.56
N LYS A 6 -4.44 -5.65 -6.87
CA LYS A 6 -4.05 -4.34 -7.42
C LYS A 6 -5.07 -3.26 -7.10
N LEU A 7 -6.37 -3.58 -7.17
CA LEU A 7 -7.45 -2.64 -6.84
C LEU A 7 -7.48 -2.33 -5.34
N GLU A 8 -7.29 -3.33 -4.49
CA GLU A 8 -7.18 -3.14 -3.04
C GLU A 8 -5.99 -2.26 -2.69
N LEU A 9 -4.83 -2.49 -3.31
CA LEU A 9 -3.64 -1.69 -3.11
C LEU A 9 -3.89 -0.22 -3.47
N LYS A 10 -4.52 0.02 -4.60
CA LYS A 10 -4.87 1.36 -5.06
C LYS A 10 -5.83 2.06 -4.11
N TYR A 11 -6.81 1.33 -3.61
CA TYR A 11 -7.75 1.82 -2.60
C TYR A 11 -7.03 2.24 -1.32
N PHE A 12 -6.15 1.40 -0.78
CA PHE A 12 -5.40 1.71 0.43
C PHE A 12 -4.45 2.89 0.24
N GLU A 13 -3.80 3.00 -0.90
CA GLU A 13 -2.95 4.15 -1.23
C GLU A 13 -3.76 5.46 -1.26
N SER A 14 -4.96 5.44 -1.84
CA SER A 14 -5.88 6.59 -1.82
C SER A 14 -6.32 6.94 -0.41
N GLN A 15 -6.64 5.95 0.42
CA GLN A 15 -7.00 6.16 1.82
C GLN A 15 -5.83 6.75 2.62
N LEU A 16 -4.62 6.31 2.34
CA LEU A 16 -3.42 6.86 2.98
C LEU A 16 -3.24 8.34 2.64
N ASP A 17 -3.39 8.71 1.37
CA ASP A 17 -3.28 10.11 0.93
C ASP A 17 -4.32 11.00 1.62
N ILE A 18 -5.56 10.54 1.71
CA ILE A 18 -6.63 11.23 2.42
C ILE A 18 -6.28 11.37 3.91
N SER A 19 -5.78 10.31 4.53
CA SER A 19 -5.39 10.31 5.93
C SER A 19 -4.22 11.25 6.20
N TYR A 20 -3.23 11.31 5.32
CA TYR A 20 -2.13 12.29 5.43
C TYR A 20 -2.65 13.72 5.42
N LYS A 21 -3.58 14.04 4.53
CA LYS A 21 -4.19 15.37 4.47
C LYS A 21 -4.94 15.69 5.77
N ASP A 22 -5.75 14.77 6.27
CA ASP A 22 -6.50 14.94 7.50
C ASP A 22 -5.56 15.14 8.69
N LYS A 23 -4.51 14.33 8.79
CA LYS A 23 -3.50 14.44 9.84
C LYS A 23 -2.70 15.74 9.74
N TRP A 24 -2.39 16.20 8.53
CA TRP A 24 -1.75 17.48 8.32
C TRP A 24 -2.61 18.62 8.86
N LEU A 25 -3.89 18.63 8.54
CA LEU A 25 -4.84 19.62 9.08
C LEU A 25 -4.91 19.56 10.60
N TYR A 26 -4.93 18.36 11.15
CA TYR A 26 -5.02 18.10 12.57
C TYR A 26 -3.76 18.60 13.32
N TYR A 27 -2.58 18.16 12.89
CA TYR A 27 -1.33 18.52 13.55
C TYR A 27 -0.95 19.99 13.37
N THR A 28 -1.35 20.62 12.28
CA THR A 28 -1.09 22.04 12.05
C THR A 28 -2.13 22.96 12.68
N GLY A 29 -3.14 22.39 13.36
CA GLY A 29 -4.19 23.17 14.04
C GLY A 29 -5.22 23.78 13.12
N LYS A 30 -5.28 23.34 11.86
CA LYS A 30 -6.21 23.87 10.84
C LYS A 30 -7.51 23.07 10.73
N MET A 31 -7.63 21.97 11.46
CA MET A 31 -8.83 21.14 11.44
C MET A 31 -9.91 21.75 12.35
N ASP A 32 -11.18 21.69 11.89
CA ASP A 32 -12.33 22.12 12.68
C ASP A 32 -12.51 21.26 13.95
N ARG A 33 -12.90 21.91 15.05
CA ARG A 33 -13.15 21.23 16.32
C ARG A 33 -14.24 20.15 16.17
N ASP A 34 -15.29 20.42 15.41
CA ASP A 34 -16.37 19.46 15.16
C ASP A 34 -15.84 18.21 14.45
N ARG A 35 -14.95 18.40 13.48
CA ARG A 35 -14.31 17.30 12.76
C ARG A 35 -13.42 16.46 13.69
N ILE A 36 -12.66 17.11 14.56
CA ILE A 36 -11.82 16.43 15.56
C ILE A 36 -12.69 15.57 16.48
N GLN A 37 -13.83 16.09 16.94
CA GLN A 37 -14.76 15.35 17.78
C GLN A 37 -15.37 14.16 17.04
N GLN A 38 -15.78 14.33 15.78
CA GLN A 38 -16.33 13.25 14.95
C GLN A 38 -15.33 12.11 14.77
N LEU A 39 -14.05 12.43 14.63
CA LEU A 39 -12.99 11.44 14.46
C LEU A 39 -12.53 10.83 15.79
N GLY A 40 -12.95 11.38 16.92
CA GLY A 40 -12.56 10.92 18.23
C GLY A 40 -11.11 11.22 18.58
N TRP A 41 -10.49 12.19 17.93
CA TRP A 41 -9.11 12.58 18.18
C TRP A 41 -9.00 13.58 19.34
N SER A 42 -7.81 13.64 19.95
CA SER A 42 -7.53 14.63 21.01
C SER A 42 -7.60 16.04 20.45
N SER A 43 -8.23 16.96 21.20
CA SER A 43 -8.34 18.37 20.81
C SER A 43 -7.01 19.11 20.79
N ASP A 44 -6.01 18.61 21.50
CA ASP A 44 -4.67 19.22 21.55
C ASP A 44 -3.58 18.13 21.48
N PRO A 45 -3.26 17.67 20.26
CA PRO A 45 -2.31 16.55 20.08
C PRO A 45 -0.88 16.91 20.47
N LEU A 46 -0.54 18.19 20.56
CA LEU A 46 0.82 18.66 20.77
C LEU A 46 0.99 19.35 22.12
N ASN A 47 0.00 19.31 23.01
CA ASN A 47 0.02 19.96 24.33
C ASN A 47 0.40 21.47 24.24
N GLY A 48 -0.17 22.18 23.28
CA GLY A 48 0.06 23.59 23.05
C GLY A 48 1.36 23.94 22.32
N LEU A 49 2.15 22.94 21.94
CA LEU A 49 3.36 23.15 21.16
C LEU A 49 3.03 23.39 19.68
N LYS A 50 3.78 24.30 19.05
CA LYS A 50 3.70 24.50 17.60
C LYS A 50 4.62 23.52 16.91
N ILE A 51 4.09 22.89 15.87
CA ILE A 51 4.86 21.96 15.05
C ILE A 51 5.69 22.73 14.04
N LEU A 52 6.97 22.39 13.92
CA LEU A 52 7.81 22.83 12.82
C LEU A 52 7.61 21.90 11.63
N LYS A 53 7.73 22.41 10.40
CA LYS A 53 7.63 21.58 9.19
C LYS A 53 8.58 20.40 9.20
N SER A 54 9.78 20.57 9.73
CA SER A 54 10.79 19.52 9.84
C SER A 54 10.41 18.42 10.83
N ASP A 55 9.55 18.71 11.81
CA ASP A 55 9.15 17.76 12.84
C ASP A 55 7.85 17.00 12.47
N LEU A 56 7.12 17.47 11.47
CA LEU A 56 5.85 16.89 11.05
C LEU A 56 5.99 15.42 10.67
N ASP A 57 7.09 15.04 10.00
CA ASP A 57 7.38 13.67 9.63
C ASP A 57 7.48 12.73 10.83
N TYR A 58 8.04 13.19 11.94
CA TYR A 58 8.11 12.41 13.17
C TYR A 58 6.72 12.07 13.72
N TYR A 59 5.82 13.05 13.68
CA TYR A 59 4.44 12.84 14.13
C TYR A 59 3.69 11.90 13.20
N TYR A 60 3.90 12.00 11.89
CA TYR A 60 3.32 11.05 10.92
C TYR A 60 3.80 9.63 11.16
N LYS A 61 5.10 9.44 11.37
CA LYS A 61 5.69 8.11 11.60
C LYS A 61 5.19 7.47 12.88
N ALA A 62 4.90 8.27 13.89
CA ALA A 62 4.39 7.81 15.19
C ALA A 62 2.86 7.69 15.21
N ASP A 63 2.16 8.14 14.17
CA ASP A 63 0.70 8.13 14.14
C ASP A 63 0.17 6.72 13.92
N PRO A 64 -0.65 6.18 14.86
CA PRO A 64 -1.16 4.80 14.73
C PRO A 64 -2.03 4.56 13.51
N ASP A 65 -2.84 5.53 13.11
CA ASP A 65 -3.74 5.41 11.95
C ASP A 65 -2.95 5.31 10.65
N LEU A 66 -1.92 6.15 10.52
CA LEU A 66 -1.03 6.12 9.35
C LEU A 66 -0.19 4.85 9.33
N GLN A 67 0.28 4.37 10.48
CA GLN A 67 1.01 3.10 10.57
C GLN A 67 0.14 1.92 10.16
N GLU A 68 -1.12 1.88 10.57
CA GLU A 68 -2.04 0.82 10.22
C GLU A 68 -2.27 0.76 8.71
N LEU A 69 -2.54 1.90 8.07
CA LEU A 69 -2.72 1.97 6.62
C LEU A 69 -1.44 1.60 5.86
N SER A 70 -0.29 2.08 6.31
CA SER A 70 1.01 1.71 5.72
C SER A 70 1.26 0.21 5.79
N SER A 71 0.92 -0.42 6.91
CA SER A 71 1.06 -1.87 7.08
C SER A 71 0.14 -2.65 6.14
N LYS A 72 -1.09 -2.18 5.93
CA LYS A 72 -2.02 -2.77 4.97
C LYS A 72 -1.50 -2.66 3.53
N ILE A 73 -0.91 -1.53 3.18
CA ILE A 73 -0.30 -1.31 1.87
C ILE A 73 0.90 -2.24 1.67
N ASP A 74 1.76 -2.36 2.66
CA ASP A 74 2.94 -3.23 2.60
C ASP A 74 2.53 -4.70 2.42
N LEU A 75 1.50 -5.14 3.15
CA LEU A 75 0.94 -6.49 3.00
C LEU A 75 0.37 -6.70 1.59
N ALA A 76 -0.40 -5.76 1.09
CA ALA A 76 -0.98 -5.84 -0.25
C ALA A 76 0.09 -5.87 -1.34
N LYS A 77 1.17 -5.10 -1.19
CA LYS A 77 2.33 -5.13 -2.09
C LYS A 77 3.03 -6.47 -2.07
N ALA A 78 3.23 -7.05 -0.89
CA ALA A 78 3.85 -8.37 -0.74
C ALA A 78 3.02 -9.47 -1.40
N ILE A 79 1.71 -9.44 -1.24
CA ILE A 79 0.79 -10.37 -1.90
C ILE A 79 0.86 -10.21 -3.42
N LYS A 80 0.83 -8.98 -3.91
CA LYS A 80 0.94 -8.67 -5.34
C LYS A 80 2.23 -9.24 -5.93
N GLU A 81 3.37 -8.99 -5.29
CA GLU A 81 4.68 -9.47 -5.73
C GLU A 81 4.72 -11.00 -5.76
N THR A 82 4.19 -11.66 -4.72
CA THR A 82 4.12 -13.12 -4.65
C THR A 82 3.27 -13.69 -5.79
N LEU A 83 2.11 -13.10 -6.07
CA LEU A 83 1.25 -13.53 -7.17
C LEU A 83 1.93 -13.33 -8.53
N GLU A 84 2.62 -12.22 -8.73
CA GLU A 84 3.37 -11.96 -9.96
C GLU A 84 4.49 -12.98 -10.17
N GLU A 85 5.21 -13.37 -9.10
CA GLU A 85 6.23 -14.41 -9.15
C GLU A 85 5.64 -15.77 -9.52
N ILE A 86 4.52 -16.16 -8.90
CA ILE A 86 3.83 -17.41 -9.19
C ILE A 86 3.40 -17.45 -10.67
N ILE A 87 2.80 -16.36 -11.17
CA ILE A 87 2.40 -16.24 -12.57
C ILE A 87 3.61 -16.36 -13.50
N GLY A 88 4.72 -15.69 -13.14
CA GLY A 88 5.97 -15.77 -13.89
C GLY A 88 6.51 -17.18 -13.97
N HIS A 89 6.50 -17.94 -12.88
CA HIS A 89 6.93 -19.34 -12.85
C HIS A 89 6.04 -20.24 -13.69
N ILE A 90 4.73 -20.05 -13.66
CA ILE A 90 3.78 -20.80 -14.48
C ILE A 90 4.04 -20.53 -15.96
N ARG A 91 4.21 -19.29 -16.36
CA ARG A 91 4.53 -18.92 -17.75
C ARG A 91 5.83 -19.54 -18.22
N PHE A 92 6.86 -19.51 -17.39
CA PHE A 92 8.16 -20.10 -17.68
C PHE A 92 8.04 -21.61 -17.90
N ARG A 93 7.33 -22.32 -17.03
CA ARG A 93 7.08 -23.76 -17.19
C ARG A 93 6.32 -24.08 -18.48
N SER A 94 5.30 -23.31 -18.79
CA SER A 94 4.51 -23.49 -20.02
C SER A 94 5.37 -23.30 -21.26
N THR A 95 6.24 -22.29 -21.28
CA THR A 95 7.18 -22.06 -22.37
C THR A 95 8.19 -23.20 -22.51
N ASN A 96 8.74 -23.69 -21.41
CA ASN A 96 9.67 -24.84 -21.42
C ASN A 96 9.03 -26.10 -21.96
N ILE A 97 7.84 -26.43 -21.53
CA ILE A 97 7.10 -27.63 -22.01
C ILE A 97 6.84 -27.50 -23.50
N LYS A 98 6.41 -26.34 -23.98
CA LYS A 98 6.18 -26.10 -25.41
C LYS A 98 7.47 -26.28 -26.21
N ASN A 99 8.58 -25.75 -25.77
CA ASN A 99 9.87 -25.89 -26.43
C ASN A 99 10.35 -27.31 -26.47
N ILE A 100 10.16 -28.11 -25.43
CA ILE A 100 10.49 -29.52 -25.38
C ILE A 100 9.64 -30.30 -26.40
N ILE A 101 8.35 -30.05 -26.48
CA ILE A 101 7.44 -30.69 -27.44
C ILE A 101 7.85 -30.37 -28.89
N GLU A 102 8.14 -29.11 -29.19
CA GLU A 102 8.58 -28.69 -30.53
C GLU A 102 9.91 -29.39 -30.91
N TRP A 103 10.85 -29.47 -30.01
CA TRP A 103 12.13 -30.12 -30.21
C TRP A 103 11.97 -31.62 -30.46
N ARG A 104 11.12 -32.29 -29.68
CA ARG A 104 10.79 -33.71 -29.89
C ARG A 104 10.15 -33.98 -31.27
N LYS A 105 9.25 -33.11 -31.69
CA LYS A 105 8.66 -33.19 -33.03
C LYS A 105 9.71 -33.05 -34.13
N PHE A 106 10.62 -32.13 -33.96
CA PHE A 106 11.75 -31.93 -34.87
C PHE A 106 12.63 -33.19 -34.96
N MET A 107 12.98 -33.77 -33.81
CA MET A 107 13.85 -34.95 -33.74
C MET A 107 13.17 -36.23 -34.21
N SER A 108 11.85 -36.36 -34.20
CA SER A 108 11.13 -37.55 -34.63
C SER A 108 10.96 -37.69 -36.14
N GLY A 109 11.65 -36.88 -36.90
CA GLY A 109 11.78 -37.15 -38.34
C GLY A 109 10.75 -36.48 -39.22
N SER A 110 10.24 -35.48 -38.75
CA SER A 110 9.45 -34.61 -39.63
C SER A 110 10.36 -33.82 -40.57
#